data_605d1abf9d894db0569de44bc98cb786
#
_entry.id   605d1abf9d894db0569de44bc98cb786
#
_cell.length_a   1.000
_cell.length_b   1.000
_cell.length_c   1.000
_cell.angle_alpha   90.00
_cell.angle_beta   90.00
_cell.angle_gamma   90.00
#
_symmetry.space_group_name_H-M   'P 1'
#
loop_
_entity.id
_entity.type
_entity.pdbx_description
1 polymer ?
#
loop_
_entity_poly.entity_id
_entity_poly.type
_entity_poly.pdbx_seq_one_letter_code
_entity_poly.pdbx_strand_id
1 'polypeptide(L)'
;MASSERCIVNVGIGGWYTKGSERLRRTLTEVGEDANQFIYIDRLPVGAVPHHENMYAFKAVALERAASYGYRYLLWLDSSIYATKRPWPVWDAIIRDGYYFVDNGYNLAQTASNRLLNAFGISRDHAEQVPEITTCCFGLDIGTDKGDAVLKQFCYAAKQGLFNGNRVHDPTDSEDPRFLFCRHDQSALSLIADLFGMKPNGKYNELLAYRHDEGGVMRPLPDSVCLVNWGHME
;
A
#
# COMPACT_ATOMS: atom_id res chain seq x y z
N MET A 1 -11.86 7.14 20.43
CA MET A 1 -10.46 7.47 20.09
C MET A 1 -10.42 8.81 19.42
N ALA A 2 -9.44 9.64 19.74
CA ALA A 2 -9.35 10.96 19.13
C ALA A 2 -9.02 10.83 17.64
N SER A 3 -9.74 11.55 16.78
CA SER A 3 -9.45 11.69 15.34
C SER A 3 -8.03 12.22 15.11
N SER A 4 -7.46 12.87 16.10
CA SER A 4 -6.13 13.49 16.08
C SER A 4 -4.95 12.53 15.91
N GLU A 5 -5.11 11.22 16.21
CA GLU A 5 -4.05 10.23 16.09
C GLU A 5 -4.04 9.46 14.75
N ARG A 6 -5.11 9.63 13.95
CA ARG A 6 -5.28 8.94 12.66
C ARG A 6 -4.89 9.83 11.51
N CYS A 7 -4.18 9.25 10.52
CA CYS A 7 -3.77 9.97 9.32
C CYS A 7 -3.91 9.10 8.08
N ILE A 8 -4.65 9.61 7.09
CA ILE A 8 -4.67 9.06 5.73
C ILE A 8 -3.56 9.72 4.93
N VAL A 9 -2.71 8.90 4.30
CA VAL A 9 -1.56 9.34 3.52
C VAL A 9 -1.73 8.96 2.05
N ASN A 10 -1.50 9.91 1.14
CA ASN A 10 -1.59 9.70 -0.29
C ASN A 10 -0.63 10.63 -1.04
N VAL A 11 -0.17 10.19 -2.21
CA VAL A 11 0.61 11.02 -3.16
C VAL A 11 0.10 10.74 -4.57
N GLY A 12 -0.36 11.79 -5.26
CA GLY A 12 -0.77 11.70 -6.65
C GLY A 12 -0.12 12.80 -7.51
N ILE A 13 0.71 12.39 -8.48
CA ILE A 13 1.51 13.29 -9.31
C ILE A 13 1.29 12.99 -10.77
N GLY A 14 0.93 14.05 -11.48
CA GLY A 14 0.76 14.05 -12.93
C GLY A 14 -0.44 13.27 -13.43
N GLY A 15 -0.99 13.70 -14.56
CA GLY A 15 -2.04 13.00 -15.28
C GLY A 15 -3.26 12.62 -14.44
N TRP A 16 -3.66 11.36 -14.54
CA TRP A 16 -4.82 10.86 -13.82
C TRP A 16 -4.58 10.66 -12.30
N TYR A 17 -3.31 10.54 -11.84
CA TYR A 17 -3.00 10.39 -10.42
C TYR A 17 -3.38 11.64 -9.61
N THR A 18 -3.16 12.83 -10.16
CA THR A 18 -3.60 14.09 -9.56
C THR A 18 -5.12 14.10 -9.39
N LYS A 19 -5.88 13.78 -10.45
CA LYS A 19 -7.36 13.68 -10.41
C LYS A 19 -7.82 12.60 -9.42
N GLY A 20 -7.09 11.47 -9.34
CA GLY A 20 -7.35 10.39 -8.40
C GLY A 20 -7.23 10.83 -6.95
N SER A 21 -6.18 11.57 -6.61
CA SER A 21 -5.99 12.14 -5.26
C SER A 21 -7.06 13.19 -4.91
N GLU A 22 -7.49 14.00 -5.88
CA GLU A 22 -8.61 14.93 -5.69
C GLU A 22 -9.91 14.18 -5.44
N ARG A 23 -10.19 13.11 -6.21
CA ARG A 23 -11.33 12.21 -5.99
C ARG A 23 -11.28 11.58 -4.61
N LEU A 24 -10.13 11.02 -4.22
CA LEU A 24 -9.96 10.43 -2.88
C LEU A 24 -10.31 11.44 -1.79
N ARG A 25 -9.71 12.63 -1.82
CA ARG A 25 -9.98 13.68 -0.82
C ARG A 25 -11.45 14.06 -0.78
N ARG A 26 -12.09 14.25 -1.94
CA ARG A 26 -13.50 14.58 -2.04
C ARG A 26 -14.38 13.50 -1.44
N THR A 27 -14.18 12.24 -1.84
CA THR A 27 -15.01 11.12 -1.36
C THR A 27 -14.83 10.84 0.13
N LEU A 28 -13.63 10.99 0.68
CA LEU A 28 -13.41 10.93 2.14
C LEU A 28 -14.21 12.01 2.88
N THR A 29 -14.27 13.23 2.33
CA THR A 29 -15.09 14.31 2.91
C THR A 29 -16.59 14.01 2.80
N GLU A 30 -17.05 13.53 1.64
CA GLU A 30 -18.46 13.18 1.39
C GLU A 30 -18.97 12.07 2.33
N VAL A 31 -18.13 11.09 2.67
CA VAL A 31 -18.50 10.03 3.63
C VAL A 31 -18.29 10.42 5.10
N GLY A 32 -17.85 11.64 5.37
CA GLY A 32 -17.65 12.16 6.73
C GLY A 32 -16.44 11.58 7.45
N GLU A 33 -15.35 11.22 6.73
CA GLU A 33 -14.10 10.81 7.36
C GLU A 33 -13.45 11.97 8.11
N ASP A 34 -13.09 11.76 9.37
CA ASP A 34 -12.54 12.78 10.27
C ASP A 34 -11.05 12.56 10.63
N ALA A 35 -10.40 11.56 10.06
CA ALA A 35 -8.96 11.38 10.16
C ALA A 35 -8.22 12.55 9.47
N ASN A 36 -7.04 12.90 9.98
CA ASN A 36 -6.18 13.85 9.31
C ASN A 36 -5.76 13.33 7.93
N GLN A 37 -5.55 14.24 6.98
CA GLN A 37 -5.27 13.89 5.59
C GLN A 37 -3.97 14.54 5.13
N PHE A 38 -2.95 13.70 4.87
CA PHE A 38 -1.71 14.07 4.22
C PHE A 38 -1.78 13.66 2.75
N ILE A 39 -2.59 14.37 1.97
CA ILE A 39 -2.79 14.12 0.54
C ILE A 39 -1.97 15.12 -0.27
N TYR A 40 -0.91 14.63 -0.91
CA TYR A 40 -0.02 15.39 -1.77
C TYR A 40 -0.55 15.34 -3.21
N ILE A 41 -1.12 16.46 -3.68
CA ILE A 41 -1.69 16.59 -5.01
C ILE A 41 -0.71 17.37 -5.89
N ASP A 42 -0.26 16.74 -6.96
CA ASP A 42 0.68 17.27 -7.95
C ASP A 42 2.00 17.80 -7.35
N ARG A 43 2.39 17.25 -6.22
CA ARG A 43 3.66 17.56 -5.53
C ARG A 43 4.18 16.36 -4.77
N LEU A 44 5.50 16.24 -4.70
CA LEU A 44 6.15 15.24 -3.85
C LEU A 44 6.25 15.72 -2.39
N PRO A 45 6.21 14.79 -1.42
CA PRO A 45 6.67 15.09 -0.06
C PRO A 45 8.11 15.59 -0.08
N VAL A 46 8.44 16.52 0.80
CA VAL A 46 9.83 17.00 0.93
C VAL A 46 10.75 15.83 1.27
N GLY A 47 11.81 15.66 0.51
CA GLY A 47 12.77 14.55 0.62
C GLY A 47 12.44 13.33 -0.23
N ALA A 48 11.29 13.30 -0.90
CA ALA A 48 10.99 12.25 -1.88
C ALA A 48 11.58 12.58 -3.26
N VAL A 49 11.94 11.53 -3.99
CA VAL A 49 12.40 11.62 -5.38
C VAL A 49 11.30 11.17 -6.35
N PRO A 50 11.36 11.60 -7.62
CA PRO A 50 10.41 11.17 -8.65
C PRO A 50 10.38 9.64 -8.82
N HIS A 51 9.22 9.12 -9.24
CA HIS A 51 9.00 7.68 -9.42
C HIS A 51 10.00 7.01 -10.37
N HIS A 52 10.45 7.71 -11.41
CA HIS A 52 11.41 7.17 -12.38
C HIS A 52 12.84 7.06 -11.82
N GLU A 53 13.17 7.79 -10.76
CA GLU A 53 14.47 7.70 -10.08
C GLU A 53 14.47 6.57 -9.02
N ASN A 54 13.36 6.43 -8.29
CA ASN A 54 13.19 5.38 -7.29
C ASN A 54 11.70 5.02 -7.17
N MET A 55 11.34 3.88 -7.76
CA MET A 55 9.96 3.46 -7.90
C MET A 55 9.24 3.38 -6.55
N TYR A 56 8.11 4.08 -6.43
CA TYR A 56 7.24 4.10 -5.23
C TYR A 56 7.89 4.54 -3.91
N ALA A 57 9.17 4.93 -3.88
CA ALA A 57 9.86 5.36 -2.67
C ALA A 57 9.18 6.56 -1.98
N PHE A 58 8.47 7.39 -2.73
CA PHE A 58 7.69 8.50 -2.21
C PHE A 58 6.64 8.07 -1.18
N LYS A 59 6.13 6.81 -1.25
CA LYS A 59 5.19 6.26 -0.25
C LYS A 59 5.83 6.21 1.13
N ALA A 60 7.03 5.65 1.20
CA ALA A 60 7.78 5.55 2.44
C ALA A 60 8.07 6.94 3.04
N VAL A 61 8.51 7.90 2.21
CA VAL A 61 8.77 9.29 2.65
C VAL A 61 7.50 9.96 3.16
N ALA A 62 6.35 9.77 2.47
CA ALA A 62 5.08 10.36 2.92
C ALA A 62 4.61 9.80 4.27
N LEU A 63 4.76 8.47 4.47
CA LEU A 63 4.41 7.80 5.72
C LEU A 63 5.36 8.21 6.86
N GLU A 64 6.69 8.24 6.61
CA GLU A 64 7.69 8.71 7.58
C GLU A 64 7.40 10.16 8.03
N ARG A 65 6.98 11.02 7.09
CA ARG A 65 6.57 12.39 7.44
C ARG A 65 5.31 12.41 8.30
N ALA A 66 4.27 11.66 7.97
CA ALA A 66 3.06 11.58 8.80
C ALA A 66 3.42 11.11 10.22
N ALA A 67 4.26 10.08 10.35
CA ALA A 67 4.79 9.62 11.64
C ALA A 67 5.53 10.73 12.40
N SER A 68 6.36 11.54 11.72
CA SER A 68 7.11 12.65 12.35
C SER A 68 6.23 13.78 12.88
N TYR A 69 4.98 13.89 12.42
CA TYR A 69 3.97 14.81 12.96
C TYR A 69 3.21 14.24 14.17
N GLY A 70 3.58 13.03 14.62
CA GLY A 70 3.00 12.41 15.82
C GLY A 70 1.73 11.59 15.56
N TYR A 71 1.38 11.32 14.30
CA TYR A 71 0.28 10.42 14.00
C TYR A 71 0.68 8.98 14.30
N ARG A 72 -0.19 8.28 15.02
CA ARG A 72 0.01 6.89 15.44
C ARG A 72 -0.55 5.90 14.44
N TYR A 73 -1.76 6.13 13.96
CA TYR A 73 -2.45 5.23 13.04
C TYR A 73 -2.32 5.78 11.62
N LEU A 74 -1.57 5.09 10.79
CA LEU A 74 -1.33 5.49 9.41
C LEU A 74 -2.11 4.59 8.46
N LEU A 75 -2.86 5.18 7.53
CA LEU A 75 -3.55 4.48 6.45
C LEU A 75 -3.08 5.05 5.11
N TRP A 76 -2.34 4.24 4.35
CA TRP A 76 -1.99 4.57 2.98
C TRP A 76 -3.13 4.20 2.03
N LEU A 77 -3.50 5.13 1.15
CA LEU A 77 -4.45 4.92 0.07
C LEU A 77 -3.85 5.45 -1.25
N ASP A 78 -3.74 4.61 -2.26
CA ASP A 78 -3.29 5.05 -3.60
C ASP A 78 -4.30 6.01 -4.24
N SER A 79 -3.85 6.79 -5.22
CA SER A 79 -4.70 7.71 -6.00
C SER A 79 -5.80 7.00 -6.81
N SER A 80 -5.67 5.69 -7.01
CA SER A 80 -6.73 4.86 -7.59
C SER A 80 -7.89 4.56 -6.64
N ILE A 81 -7.74 4.84 -5.35
CA ILE A 81 -8.76 4.58 -4.33
C ILE A 81 -9.79 5.73 -4.26
N TYR A 82 -11.02 5.36 -4.00
CA TYR A 82 -12.05 6.28 -3.53
C TYR A 82 -12.90 5.63 -2.42
N ALA A 83 -13.48 6.45 -1.55
CA ALA A 83 -14.32 5.97 -0.46
C ALA A 83 -15.80 5.94 -0.91
N THR A 84 -16.50 4.85 -0.58
CA THR A 84 -17.95 4.70 -0.77
C THR A 84 -18.70 4.82 0.56
N LYS A 85 -18.00 4.53 1.65
CA LYS A 85 -18.46 4.63 3.03
C LYS A 85 -17.28 5.06 3.89
N ARG A 86 -17.56 5.55 5.09
CA ARG A 86 -16.52 5.86 6.06
C ARG A 86 -15.67 4.61 6.38
N PRO A 87 -14.34 4.63 6.25
CA PRO A 87 -13.48 3.46 6.39
C PRO A 87 -13.25 3.04 7.86
N TRP A 88 -14.28 3.16 8.71
CA TRP A 88 -14.22 2.75 10.12
C TRP A 88 -13.76 1.30 10.30
N PRO A 89 -14.27 0.31 9.54
CA PRO A 89 -13.82 -1.08 9.72
C PRO A 89 -12.33 -1.28 9.42
N VAL A 90 -11.74 -0.46 8.53
CA VAL A 90 -10.30 -0.47 8.27
C VAL A 90 -9.54 0.09 9.47
N TRP A 91 -9.99 1.21 10.05
CA TRP A 91 -9.42 1.75 11.28
C TRP A 91 -9.54 0.79 12.45
N ASP A 92 -10.70 0.12 12.60
CA ASP A 92 -10.91 -0.88 13.66
C ASP A 92 -9.93 -2.06 13.52
N ALA A 93 -9.63 -2.50 12.29
CA ALA A 93 -8.63 -3.53 12.05
C ALA A 93 -7.22 -3.06 12.46
N ILE A 94 -6.81 -1.84 12.05
CA ILE A 94 -5.51 -1.27 12.43
C ILE A 94 -5.37 -1.16 13.96
N ILE A 95 -6.43 -0.74 14.64
CA ILE A 95 -6.44 -0.55 16.08
C ILE A 95 -6.39 -1.88 16.84
N ARG A 96 -7.16 -2.87 16.39
CA ARG A 96 -7.28 -4.18 17.03
C ARG A 96 -6.05 -5.05 16.80
N ASP A 97 -5.58 -5.11 15.54
CA ASP A 97 -4.57 -6.06 15.09
C ASP A 97 -3.17 -5.41 15.00
N GLY A 98 -3.10 -4.06 15.07
CA GLY A 98 -1.87 -3.29 14.87
C GLY A 98 -1.60 -2.94 13.40
N TYR A 99 -2.39 -3.47 12.47
CA TYR A 99 -2.24 -3.26 11.02
C TYR A 99 -3.50 -3.64 10.24
N TYR A 100 -3.53 -3.24 8.97
CA TYR A 100 -4.48 -3.73 7.98
C TYR A 100 -3.76 -4.04 6.67
N PHE A 101 -3.72 -5.30 6.27
CA PHE A 101 -3.07 -5.81 5.07
C PHE A 101 -4.01 -6.69 4.28
N VAL A 102 -4.15 -6.42 3.00
CA VAL A 102 -5.05 -7.15 2.08
C VAL A 102 -4.22 -8.09 1.20
N ASP A 103 -4.56 -9.38 1.23
CA ASP A 103 -4.01 -10.39 0.33
C ASP A 103 -4.42 -10.09 -1.11
N ASN A 104 -3.47 -10.08 -2.05
CA ASN A 104 -3.73 -9.84 -3.46
C ASN A 104 -3.72 -11.10 -4.32
N GLY A 105 -3.56 -12.29 -3.71
CA GLY A 105 -3.64 -13.59 -4.38
C GLY A 105 -2.34 -14.07 -5.02
N TYR A 106 -1.23 -13.33 -4.92
CA TYR A 106 0.12 -13.77 -5.31
C TYR A 106 0.93 -14.20 -4.08
N ASN A 107 2.10 -14.79 -4.33
CA ASN A 107 3.14 -14.98 -3.32
C ASN A 107 4.45 -14.32 -3.77
N LEU A 108 5.39 -14.18 -2.83
CA LEU A 108 6.66 -13.48 -3.12
C LEU A 108 7.59 -14.23 -4.08
N ALA A 109 7.46 -15.56 -4.24
CA ALA A 109 8.21 -16.26 -5.27
C ALA A 109 7.81 -15.80 -6.68
N GLN A 110 6.57 -15.34 -6.83
CA GLN A 110 6.05 -14.84 -8.10
C GLN A 110 6.39 -13.36 -8.37
N THR A 111 6.64 -12.55 -7.34
CA THR A 111 6.62 -11.10 -7.48
C THR A 111 7.84 -10.36 -6.91
N ALA A 112 8.68 -11.04 -6.12
CA ALA A 112 9.86 -10.41 -5.55
C ALA A 112 11.10 -10.60 -6.43
N SER A 113 11.83 -9.54 -6.70
CA SER A 113 13.14 -9.62 -7.38
C SER A 113 14.18 -10.35 -6.52
N ASN A 114 15.18 -10.96 -7.15
CA ASN A 114 16.32 -11.55 -6.44
C ASN A 114 17.06 -10.50 -5.60
N ARG A 115 17.11 -9.25 -6.08
CA ARG A 115 17.72 -8.14 -5.33
C ARG A 115 17.04 -7.93 -3.99
N LEU A 116 15.71 -7.92 -3.97
CA LEU A 116 14.94 -7.76 -2.73
C LEU A 116 15.15 -8.96 -1.80
N LEU A 117 15.00 -10.19 -2.31
CA LEU A 117 15.15 -11.41 -1.50
C LEU A 117 16.56 -11.51 -0.89
N ASN A 118 17.59 -11.25 -1.69
CA ASN A 118 18.99 -11.30 -1.25
C ASN A 118 19.31 -10.25 -0.18
N ALA A 119 18.74 -9.04 -0.31
CA ALA A 119 18.95 -7.98 0.66
C ALA A 119 18.45 -8.34 2.07
N PHE A 120 17.44 -9.20 2.16
CA PHE A 120 16.89 -9.70 3.43
C PHE A 120 17.29 -11.15 3.76
N GLY A 121 18.13 -11.78 2.94
CA GLY A 121 18.60 -13.17 3.17
C GLY A 121 17.49 -14.22 3.05
N ILE A 122 16.46 -13.95 2.23
CA ILE A 122 15.31 -14.84 2.06
C ILE A 122 15.46 -15.69 0.80
N SER A 123 15.29 -17.00 0.95
CA SER A 123 15.27 -17.93 -0.20
C SER A 123 13.97 -17.82 -1.00
N ARG A 124 14.01 -18.19 -2.28
CA ARG A 124 12.82 -18.25 -3.13
C ARG A 124 11.78 -19.25 -2.60
N ASP A 125 12.24 -20.36 -1.99
CA ASP A 125 11.35 -21.35 -1.40
C ASP A 125 10.62 -20.83 -0.16
N HIS A 126 11.30 -20.01 0.67
CA HIS A 126 10.60 -19.30 1.74
C HIS A 126 9.60 -18.26 1.15
N ALA A 127 10.03 -17.51 0.15
CA ALA A 127 9.19 -16.51 -0.52
C ALA A 127 7.90 -17.11 -1.10
N GLU A 128 7.88 -18.38 -1.51
CA GLU A 128 6.68 -19.08 -1.98
C GLU A 128 5.61 -19.24 -0.90
N GLN A 129 6.01 -19.26 0.37
CA GLN A 129 5.10 -19.37 1.52
C GLN A 129 4.59 -18.01 2.02
N VAL A 130 5.08 -16.91 1.45
CA VAL A 130 4.72 -15.55 1.87
C VAL A 130 3.67 -14.96 0.93
N PRO A 131 2.42 -14.77 1.38
CA PRO A 131 1.39 -14.12 0.58
C PRO A 131 1.75 -12.66 0.30
N GLU A 132 1.48 -12.20 -0.90
CA GLU A 132 1.70 -10.82 -1.25
C GLU A 132 0.56 -9.91 -0.75
N ILE A 133 0.94 -8.80 -0.12
CA ILE A 133 0.06 -7.74 0.36
C ILE A 133 -0.09 -6.69 -0.74
N THR A 134 -1.31 -6.23 -1.01
CA THR A 134 -1.49 -5.07 -1.88
C THR A 134 -1.09 -3.78 -1.15
N THR A 135 -0.31 -2.92 -1.82
CA THR A 135 0.07 -1.60 -1.29
C THR A 135 -0.77 -0.45 -1.82
N CYS A 136 -1.86 -0.73 -2.53
CA CYS A 136 -2.80 0.33 -2.87
C CYS A 136 -3.62 0.80 -1.65
N CYS A 137 -3.78 -0.09 -0.65
CA CYS A 137 -4.43 0.20 0.62
C CYS A 137 -3.78 -0.64 1.72
N PHE A 138 -3.12 -0.01 2.68
CA PHE A 138 -2.59 -0.69 3.86
C PHE A 138 -2.50 0.26 5.05
N GLY A 139 -2.57 -0.29 6.26
CA GLY A 139 -2.53 0.49 7.49
C GLY A 139 -1.59 -0.08 8.54
N LEU A 140 -1.03 0.81 9.39
CA LEU A 140 -0.10 0.48 10.47
C LEU A 140 -0.46 1.27 11.74
N ASP A 141 -0.43 0.61 12.89
CA ASP A 141 -0.30 1.24 14.20
C ASP A 141 1.19 1.32 14.58
N ILE A 142 1.80 2.45 14.31
CA ILE A 142 3.22 2.69 14.63
C ILE A 142 3.45 2.99 16.12
N GLY A 143 2.42 3.00 16.94
CA GLY A 143 2.54 2.99 18.39
C GLY A 143 2.88 1.60 18.96
N THR A 144 2.89 0.56 18.13
CA THR A 144 3.35 -0.79 18.48
C THR A 144 4.77 -1.01 17.98
N ASP A 145 5.57 -1.82 18.71
CA ASP A 145 6.95 -2.16 18.30
C ASP A 145 7.01 -2.75 16.89
N LYS A 146 6.05 -3.62 16.54
CA LYS A 146 6.00 -4.25 15.22
C LYS A 146 5.64 -3.25 14.11
N GLY A 147 4.62 -2.42 14.33
CA GLY A 147 4.20 -1.42 13.34
C GLY A 147 5.28 -0.39 13.05
N ASP A 148 5.96 0.10 14.10
CA ASP A 148 7.11 1.00 13.99
C ASP A 148 8.29 0.33 13.23
N ALA A 149 8.60 -0.92 13.58
CA ALA A 149 9.66 -1.68 12.92
C ALA A 149 9.36 -1.92 11.44
N VAL A 150 8.10 -2.28 11.08
CA VAL A 150 7.68 -2.44 9.68
C VAL A 150 7.84 -1.12 8.92
N LEU A 151 7.37 0.01 9.47
CA LEU A 151 7.55 1.31 8.81
C LEU A 151 9.02 1.65 8.60
N LYS A 152 9.87 1.47 9.61
CA LYS A 152 11.32 1.72 9.52
C LYS A 152 12.00 0.87 8.45
N GLN A 153 11.68 -0.43 8.39
CA GLN A 153 12.23 -1.33 7.38
C GLN A 153 11.71 -1.01 5.97
N PHE A 154 10.44 -0.62 5.84
CA PHE A 154 9.88 -0.17 4.58
C PHE A 154 10.57 1.10 4.07
N CYS A 155 10.82 2.07 4.94
CA CYS A 155 11.60 3.27 4.63
C CYS A 155 13.06 2.93 4.27
N TYR A 156 13.68 1.99 4.98
CA TYR A 156 15.03 1.50 4.65
C TYR A 156 15.06 0.87 3.25
N ALA A 157 14.15 -0.05 2.96
CA ALA A 157 14.06 -0.71 1.66
C ALA A 157 13.87 0.30 0.51
N ALA A 158 13.02 1.31 0.71
CA ALA A 158 12.83 2.40 -0.22
C ALA A 158 14.15 3.18 -0.47
N LYS A 159 14.84 3.60 0.61
CA LYS A 159 16.12 4.33 0.53
C LYS A 159 17.21 3.52 -0.18
N GLN A 160 17.20 2.19 -0.06
CA GLN A 160 18.14 1.30 -0.75
C GLN A 160 17.73 0.97 -2.21
N GLY A 161 16.60 1.52 -2.69
CA GLY A 161 16.07 1.26 -4.04
C GLY A 161 15.64 -0.19 -4.23
N LEU A 162 15.24 -0.90 -3.15
CA LEU A 162 14.80 -2.29 -3.21
C LEU A 162 13.41 -2.46 -3.83
N PHE A 163 12.71 -1.36 -4.07
CA PHE A 163 11.44 -1.36 -4.81
C PHE A 163 11.63 -1.42 -6.33
N ASN A 164 12.85 -1.15 -6.85
CA ASN A 164 13.09 -1.10 -8.29
C ASN A 164 13.05 -2.50 -8.92
N GLY A 165 12.49 -2.58 -10.11
CA GLY A 165 12.37 -3.78 -10.92
C GLY A 165 11.41 -3.56 -12.11
N ASN A 166 11.12 -4.61 -12.86
CA ASN A 166 10.29 -4.53 -14.06
C ASN A 166 8.87 -5.10 -13.81
N ARG A 167 7.85 -4.43 -14.33
CA ARG A 167 6.44 -4.86 -14.21
C ARG A 167 6.07 -6.04 -15.11
N VAL A 168 6.94 -6.40 -16.02
CA VAL A 168 6.82 -7.59 -16.87
C VAL A 168 7.92 -8.55 -16.47
N HIS A 169 7.78 -9.84 -16.86
CA HIS A 169 8.84 -10.80 -16.62
C HIS A 169 10.16 -10.29 -17.22
N ASP A 170 11.18 -10.23 -16.38
CA ASP A 170 12.53 -9.81 -16.78
C ASP A 170 13.53 -10.72 -16.04
N PRO A 171 14.37 -11.48 -16.78
CA PRO A 171 15.37 -12.36 -16.17
C PRO A 171 16.43 -11.60 -15.37
N THR A 172 16.61 -10.28 -15.59
CA THR A 172 17.52 -9.46 -14.76
C THR A 172 16.99 -9.26 -13.35
N ASP A 173 15.67 -9.35 -13.15
CA ASP A 173 15.06 -9.34 -11.81
C ASP A 173 15.09 -10.72 -11.17
N SER A 174 14.83 -11.80 -11.93
CA SER A 174 14.98 -13.19 -11.51
C SER A 174 14.88 -14.18 -12.67
N GLU A 175 15.77 -15.19 -12.70
CA GLU A 175 15.70 -16.33 -13.63
C GLU A 175 14.86 -17.52 -13.08
N ASP A 176 14.36 -17.42 -11.83
CA ASP A 176 13.55 -18.49 -11.23
C ASP A 176 12.23 -18.64 -12.03
N PRO A 177 11.85 -19.88 -12.45
CA PRO A 177 10.65 -20.10 -13.27
C PRO A 177 9.33 -19.74 -12.58
N ARG A 178 9.32 -19.58 -11.27
CA ARG A 178 8.15 -19.12 -10.49
C ARG A 178 7.97 -17.60 -10.58
N PHE A 179 9.01 -16.84 -10.92
CA PHE A 179 8.97 -15.39 -11.00
C PHE A 179 8.16 -14.94 -12.21
N LEU A 180 7.17 -14.09 -12.01
CA LEU A 180 6.29 -13.57 -13.06
C LEU A 180 6.67 -12.13 -13.43
N PHE A 181 6.80 -11.24 -12.44
CA PHE A 181 7.11 -9.81 -12.60
C PHE A 181 7.41 -9.17 -11.25
N CYS A 182 8.10 -8.05 -11.26
CA CYS A 182 8.34 -7.29 -10.03
C CYS A 182 7.12 -6.45 -9.62
N ARG A 183 6.72 -6.55 -8.32
CA ARG A 183 5.63 -5.77 -7.73
C ARG A 183 6.13 -4.68 -6.80
N HIS A 184 7.39 -4.35 -6.86
CA HIS A 184 8.00 -3.17 -6.26
C HIS A 184 7.78 -3.06 -4.73
N ASP A 185 7.14 -1.99 -4.31
CA ASP A 185 6.80 -1.72 -2.91
C ASP A 185 5.87 -2.78 -2.28
N GLN A 186 5.02 -3.45 -3.08
CA GLN A 186 4.17 -4.54 -2.58
C GLN A 186 4.99 -5.73 -2.12
N SER A 187 5.92 -6.20 -2.95
CA SER A 187 6.80 -7.31 -2.58
C SER A 187 7.67 -6.96 -1.37
N ALA A 188 8.15 -5.71 -1.30
CA ALA A 188 8.95 -5.26 -0.16
C ALA A 188 8.13 -5.20 1.14
N LEU A 189 6.91 -4.62 1.12
CA LEU A 189 6.05 -4.58 2.30
C LEU A 189 5.68 -5.99 2.77
N SER A 190 5.34 -6.89 1.84
CA SER A 190 4.96 -8.27 2.14
C SER A 190 6.08 -9.04 2.80
N LEU A 191 7.31 -8.91 2.28
CA LEU A 191 8.49 -9.55 2.87
C LEU A 191 8.76 -9.02 4.27
N ILE A 192 8.73 -7.71 4.45
CA ILE A 192 8.96 -7.05 5.73
C ILE A 192 7.88 -7.45 6.73
N ALA A 193 6.61 -7.46 6.35
CA ALA A 193 5.51 -7.89 7.20
C ALA A 193 5.70 -9.36 7.68
N ASP A 194 6.11 -10.25 6.78
CA ASP A 194 6.38 -11.65 7.12
C ASP A 194 7.51 -11.80 8.16
N LEU A 195 8.59 -11.03 8.03
CA LEU A 195 9.72 -11.03 8.98
C LEU A 195 9.28 -10.63 10.39
N PHE A 196 8.24 -9.83 10.54
CA PHE A 196 7.65 -9.46 11.83
C PHE A 196 6.43 -10.31 12.22
N GLY A 197 6.15 -11.37 11.45
CA GLY A 197 5.03 -12.30 11.71
C GLY A 197 3.66 -11.68 11.51
N MET A 198 3.55 -10.64 10.68
CA MET A 198 2.29 -10.02 10.27
C MET A 198 1.80 -10.66 8.98
N LYS A 199 0.64 -11.30 9.02
CA LYS A 199 0.00 -11.94 7.86
C LYS A 199 -1.15 -11.07 7.36
N PRO A 200 -1.55 -11.16 6.07
CA PRO A 200 -2.77 -10.48 5.61
C PRO A 200 -3.95 -10.79 6.52
N ASN A 201 -4.67 -9.75 6.95
CA ASN A 201 -5.87 -9.84 7.79
C ASN A 201 -7.13 -9.31 7.10
N GLY A 202 -7.04 -9.03 5.80
CA GLY A 202 -8.15 -8.67 4.92
C GLY A 202 -8.00 -9.32 3.55
N LYS A 203 -9.14 -9.42 2.84
CA LYS A 203 -9.21 -9.90 1.45
C LYS A 203 -9.95 -8.91 0.57
N TYR A 204 -9.71 -8.98 -0.74
CA TYR A 204 -10.52 -8.22 -1.69
C TYR A 204 -12.00 -8.59 -1.58
N ASN A 205 -12.85 -7.58 -1.80
CA ASN A 205 -14.31 -7.64 -1.67
C ASN A 205 -14.83 -7.81 -0.22
N GLU A 206 -13.97 -7.62 0.78
CA GLU A 206 -14.39 -7.44 2.18
C GLU A 206 -14.57 -5.95 2.49
N LEU A 207 -13.47 -5.22 2.74
CA LEU A 207 -13.48 -3.77 3.00
C LEU A 207 -12.95 -2.96 1.83
N LEU A 208 -12.04 -3.56 1.04
CA LEU A 208 -11.47 -3.03 -0.19
C LEU A 208 -11.95 -3.87 -1.37
N ALA A 209 -12.57 -3.26 -2.36
CA ALA A 209 -12.89 -3.90 -3.63
C ALA A 209 -11.98 -3.43 -4.76
N TYR A 210 -11.70 -4.31 -5.69
CA TYR A 210 -11.07 -3.96 -6.97
C TYR A 210 -12.17 -3.92 -8.04
N ARG A 211 -12.28 -2.77 -8.72
CA ARG A 211 -13.27 -2.60 -9.78
C ARG A 211 -12.58 -2.86 -11.12
N HIS A 212 -12.95 -3.96 -11.75
CA HIS A 212 -12.64 -4.22 -13.14
C HIS A 212 -13.86 -3.86 -13.99
N ASP A 213 -13.66 -3.00 -14.98
CA ASP A 213 -14.63 -2.81 -16.07
C ASP A 213 -14.48 -3.94 -17.09
N GLU A 214 -14.92 -5.13 -16.75
CA GLU A 214 -15.12 -6.19 -17.76
C GLU A 214 -16.37 -5.83 -18.57
N GLY A 215 -16.17 -5.22 -19.74
CA GLY A 215 -17.24 -4.95 -20.69
C GLY A 215 -18.27 -3.89 -20.25
N GLY A 216 -17.90 -2.93 -19.41
CA GLY A 216 -18.78 -1.81 -19.03
C GLY A 216 -19.90 -2.16 -18.03
N VAL A 217 -19.93 -3.38 -17.50
CA VAL A 217 -20.93 -3.80 -16.52
C VAL A 217 -20.36 -3.65 -15.10
N MET A 218 -20.83 -2.64 -14.39
CA MET A 218 -20.49 -2.45 -12.97
C MET A 218 -21.21 -3.49 -12.11
N ARG A 219 -20.46 -4.43 -11.55
CA ARG A 219 -21.02 -5.37 -10.56
C ARG A 219 -21.36 -4.60 -9.25
N PRO A 220 -22.48 -4.93 -8.60
CA PRO A 220 -22.78 -4.38 -7.27
C PRO A 220 -21.63 -4.67 -6.31
N LEU A 221 -21.23 -3.65 -5.55
CA LEU A 221 -20.23 -3.83 -4.50
C LEU A 221 -20.89 -4.49 -3.28
N PRO A 222 -20.20 -5.41 -2.58
CA PRO A 222 -20.68 -5.91 -1.29
C PRO A 222 -20.93 -4.76 -0.29
N ASP A 223 -21.94 -4.92 0.56
CA ASP A 223 -22.28 -3.89 1.54
C ASP A 223 -21.18 -3.57 2.55
N SER A 224 -20.27 -4.50 2.79
CA SER A 224 -19.11 -4.31 3.67
C SER A 224 -18.03 -3.39 3.06
N VAL A 225 -17.99 -3.25 1.73
CA VAL A 225 -16.95 -2.46 1.04
C VAL A 225 -17.09 -0.98 1.36
N CYS A 226 -16.01 -0.39 1.86
CA CYS A 226 -15.90 1.04 2.14
C CYS A 226 -14.88 1.76 1.25
N LEU A 227 -13.93 1.03 0.67
CA LEU A 227 -12.90 1.53 -0.21
C LEU A 227 -12.93 0.77 -1.55
N VAL A 228 -12.75 1.48 -2.64
CA VAL A 228 -12.74 0.90 -3.99
C VAL A 228 -11.49 1.33 -4.73
N ASN A 229 -10.74 0.35 -5.23
CA ASN A 229 -9.64 0.59 -6.15
C ASN A 229 -10.18 0.60 -7.59
N TRP A 230 -10.05 1.74 -8.24
CA TRP A 230 -10.46 1.91 -9.63
C TRP A 230 -9.47 2.81 -10.38
N GLY A 231 -8.67 2.20 -11.24
CA GLY A 231 -7.57 2.86 -11.95
C GLY A 231 -8.00 3.72 -13.15
N HIS A 232 -9.24 3.60 -13.62
CA HIS A 232 -9.73 4.40 -14.74
C HIS A 232 -10.45 5.65 -14.22
N MET A 233 -9.99 6.80 -14.70
CA MET A 233 -10.67 8.08 -14.52
C MET A 233 -10.87 8.68 -15.92
N GLU A 234 -12.12 8.88 -16.28
CA GLU A 234 -12.49 9.69 -17.43
C GLU A 234 -12.17 11.17 -17.19
#